data_e4ac23d5e1cd43d268180b6bec324853
#
_entry.id   e4ac23d5e1cd43d268180b6bec324853
#
_cell.length_a   1.000
_cell.length_b   1.000
_cell.length_c   1.000
_cell.angle_alpha   90.00
_cell.angle_beta   90.00
_cell.angle_gamma   90.00
#
_symmetry.space_group_name_H-M   'P 1'
#
loop_
_entity.id
_entity.type
_entity.pdbx_description
1 polymer ?
#
loop_
_entity_poly.entity_id
_entity_poly.type
_entity_poly.pdbx_seq_one_letter_code
_entity_poly.pdbx_strand_id
1 'polypeptide(L)' 'MGEELEELIKNIKGKDLNAEAKKRGIKTHCVKKIDIAKQLPRDVLEKLVSK' A
#
# COMPACT_ATOMS: atom_id res chain seq x y z
N MET A 1 -13.38 2.51 -9.38
CA MET A 1 -11.97 2.22 -9.57
C MET A 1 -11.13 2.42 -8.32
N GLY A 2 -11.40 3.47 -7.55
CA GLY A 2 -10.73 3.65 -6.26
C GLY A 2 -11.21 2.69 -5.18
N GLU A 3 -12.40 2.12 -5.37
CA GLU A 3 -13.00 1.27 -4.36
C GLU A 3 -12.22 -0.01 -4.11
N GLU A 4 -11.74 -0.66 -5.16
CA GLU A 4 -10.94 -1.87 -5.00
C GLU A 4 -9.66 -1.59 -4.26
N LEU A 5 -9.03 -0.48 -4.60
CA LEU A 5 -7.78 -0.10 -3.97
C LEU A 5 -7.99 0.20 -2.49
N GLU A 6 -9.07 0.89 -2.17
CA GLU A 6 -9.40 1.20 -0.78
C GLU A 6 -9.66 -0.05 0.03
N GLU A 7 -10.35 -1.03 -0.55
CA GLU A 7 -10.59 -2.29 0.13
C GLU A 7 -9.32 -3.06 0.38
N LEU A 8 -8.42 -3.08 -0.59
CA LEU A 8 -7.13 -3.72 -0.42
C LEU A 8 -6.35 -3.06 0.70
N ILE A 9 -6.35 -1.73 0.73
CA ILE A 9 -5.63 -0.98 1.74
C ILE A 9 -6.17 -1.26 3.14
N LYS A 10 -7.48 -1.40 3.27
CA LYS A 10 -8.09 -1.70 4.56
C LYS A 10 -7.64 -3.05 5.10
N ASN A 11 -7.37 -3.98 4.21
CA ASN A 11 -6.92 -5.32 4.59
C ASN A 11 -5.41 -5.40 4.78
N ILE A 12 -4.68 -4.36 4.39
CA ILE A 12 -3.23 -4.30 4.54
C ILE A 12 -2.91 -3.52 5.81
N LYS A 13 -1.99 -4.05 6.62
CA LYS A 13 -1.53 -3.33 7.79
C LYS A 13 -0.71 -2.13 7.36
N GLY A 14 -0.92 -0.99 8.02
CA GLY A 14 -0.17 0.22 7.71
C GLY A 14 1.33 0.02 7.80
N LYS A 15 1.77 -0.76 8.77
CA LYS A 15 3.20 -1.05 8.94
C LYS A 15 3.78 -1.76 7.73
N ASP A 16 3.05 -2.76 7.22
CA ASP A 16 3.50 -3.53 6.07
C ASP A 16 3.56 -2.66 4.83
N LEU A 17 2.54 -1.84 4.65
CA LEU A 17 2.47 -0.94 3.50
C LEU A 17 3.63 0.06 3.53
N ASN A 18 3.87 0.67 4.68
CA ASN A 18 4.95 1.63 4.83
C ASN A 18 6.32 0.98 4.65
N ALA A 19 6.50 -0.20 5.21
CA ALA A 19 7.77 -0.92 5.08
C ALA A 19 8.08 -1.23 3.61
N GLU A 20 7.08 -1.68 2.88
CA GLU A 20 7.25 -1.97 1.47
C GLU A 20 7.57 -0.71 0.67
N ALA A 21 6.86 0.36 0.97
CA ALA A 21 7.10 1.64 0.30
C ALA A 21 8.52 2.15 0.55
N LYS A 22 8.99 2.03 1.78
CA LYS A 22 10.34 2.46 2.12
C LYS A 22 11.39 1.66 1.38
N LYS A 23 11.18 0.35 1.24
CA LYS A 23 12.09 -0.50 0.49
C LYS A 23 12.24 -0.03 -0.95
N ARG A 24 11.18 0.53 -1.50
CA ARG A 24 11.16 0.98 -2.89
C ARG A 24 11.53 2.45 -3.03
N GLY A 25 11.88 3.09 -1.93
CA GLY A 25 12.23 4.50 -1.95
C GLY A 25 11.04 5.43 -2.11
N ILE A 26 9.85 4.94 -1.82
CA ILE A 26 8.64 5.74 -1.90
C ILE A 26 8.47 6.54 -0.62
N LYS A 27 8.14 7.80 -0.76
CA LYS A 27 7.91 8.68 0.38
C LYS A 27 6.65 8.25 1.11
N THR A 28 6.77 8.03 2.42
CA THR A 28 5.64 7.63 3.26
C THR A 28 5.23 8.71 4.24
N HIS A 29 6.08 9.70 4.45
CA HIS A 29 5.83 10.78 5.38
C HIS A 29 4.79 11.77 4.82
N CYS A 30 3.77 12.05 5.59
CA CYS A 30 2.70 12.96 5.18
C CYS A 30 1.97 12.52 3.91
N VAL A 31 2.00 11.24 3.61
CA VAL A 31 1.34 10.68 2.43
C VAL A 31 0.24 9.74 2.88
N LYS A 32 -0.91 9.85 2.23
CA LYS A 32 -2.03 8.98 2.55
C LYS A 32 -1.76 7.55 2.10
N LYS A 33 -2.34 6.60 2.80
CA LYS A 33 -2.17 5.19 2.46
C LYS A 33 -2.55 4.90 1.00
N ILE A 34 -3.63 5.53 0.54
CA ILE A 34 -4.10 5.31 -0.81
C ILE A 34 -3.09 5.79 -1.84
N ASP A 35 -2.43 6.91 -1.56
CA ASP A 35 -1.39 7.43 -2.45
C ASP A 35 -0.20 6.50 -2.50
N ILE A 36 0.19 5.95 -1.36
CA ILE A 36 1.28 4.99 -1.29
C ILE A 36 0.92 3.74 -2.09
N ALA A 37 -0.30 3.26 -1.91
CA ALA A 37 -0.77 2.07 -2.61
C ALA A 37 -0.80 2.27 -4.12
N LYS A 38 -1.16 3.46 -4.57
CA LYS A 38 -1.18 3.77 -6.00
C LYS A 38 0.20 3.70 -6.63
N GLN A 39 1.22 3.96 -5.83
CA GLN A 39 2.61 3.92 -6.30
C GLN A 39 3.17 2.51 -6.28
N LEU A 40 2.50 1.59 -5.61
CA LEU A 40 2.93 0.20 -5.54
C LEU A 40 2.21 -0.65 -6.58
N PRO A 41 2.87 -1.68 -7.14
CA PRO A 41 2.22 -2.61 -8.05
C PRO A 41 1.11 -3.37 -7.33
N ARG A 42 0.08 -3.72 -8.08
CA ARG A 42 -1.04 -4.47 -7.51
C ARG A 42 -0.60 -5.81 -6.94
N ASP A 43 0.37 -6.45 -7.59
CA ASP A 43 0.92 -7.72 -7.12
C ASP A 43 1.45 -7.59 -5.69
N VAL A 44 2.13 -6.50 -5.41
CA VAL A 44 2.66 -6.25 -4.08
C VAL A 44 1.53 -6.07 -3.08
N LEU A 45 0.51 -5.33 -3.47
CA LEU A 45 -0.64 -5.11 -2.60
C LEU A 45 -1.34 -6.43 -2.27
N GLU A 46 -1.50 -7.28 -3.25
CA GLU A 46 -2.11 -8.58 -3.04
C GLU A 46 -1.29 -9.45 -2.10
N LYS A 47 0.02 -9.40 -2.22
CA LYS A 47 0.90 -10.12 -1.30
C LYS A 47 0.77 -9.62 0.12
N LEU A 48 0.68 -8.32 0.29
CA LEU A 48 0.52 -7.73 1.61
C LEU A 48 -0.82 -8.10 2.23
N VAL A 49 -1.84 -8.18 1.41
CA VAL A 49 -3.16 -8.58 1.88
C VAL A 49 -3.18 -10.04 2.32
N SER A 50 -2.41 -10.88 1.62
CA SER A 50 -2.37 -12.31 1.89
C SER A 50 -1.62 -12.70 3.16
N LYS A 51 -0.87 -11.80 3.71
CA LYS A 51 -0.11 -12.11 4.93
C LYS A 51 -1.01 -12.35 6.13
#